data_727261b4c1c0c65f13e5c87888ef4218
#
_entry.id   727261b4c1c0c65f13e5c87888ef4218
#
_cell.length_a   1.000
_cell.length_b   1.000
_cell.length_c   1.000
_cell.angle_alpha   90.00
_cell.angle_beta   90.00
_cell.angle_gamma   90.00
#
_symmetry.space_group_name_H-M   'P 1'
#
loop_
_entity.id
_entity.type
_entity.pdbx_description
1 polymer ?
#
loop_
_entity_poly.entity_id
_entity_poly.type
_entity_poly.pdbx_seq_one_letter_code
_entity_poly.pdbx_strand_id
1 'polypeptide(L)'
;GVCRTAHCPVVVVNLGRETDSGLGRILVPIKDLSASAREQFELALRVINSAPEDQRVRITLLHVHDPRFSGQDRHWMEQQLIRWRPPGIPAERFHIVIVRGPGIDGAIHRLSREHDLVILRTQRRRVAGLPIPGSDRTSKLIRQLPCASMVISDPLV
;
A
#
# COMPACT_ATOMS: atom_id res chain seq x y z
N GLY A 1 -0.47 -3.01 -25.48
CA GLY A 1 -0.29 -2.93 -24.05
C GLY A 1 0.60 -1.76 -23.66
N VAL A 2 0.09 -0.95 -22.78
CA VAL A 2 0.71 0.29 -22.37
C VAL A 2 2.03 0.06 -21.63
N CYS A 3 2.18 -1.07 -20.93
CA CYS A 3 3.36 -1.36 -20.13
C CYS A 3 4.21 -2.48 -20.70
N ARG A 4 4.65 -2.32 -21.93
CA ARG A 4 5.53 -3.29 -22.59
C ARG A 4 6.99 -3.15 -22.21
N THR A 5 7.38 -2.02 -21.67
CA THR A 5 8.77 -1.75 -21.29
C THR A 5 8.98 -1.95 -19.79
N ALA A 6 10.22 -2.16 -19.40
CA ALA A 6 10.61 -2.30 -18.00
C ALA A 6 10.38 -1.04 -17.15
N HIS A 7 10.00 0.09 -17.79
CA HIS A 7 9.81 1.36 -17.12
C HIS A 7 8.39 1.57 -16.57
N CYS A 8 7.44 0.74 -16.97
CA CYS A 8 6.06 0.83 -16.47
C CYS A 8 5.88 -0.04 -15.25
N PRO A 9 5.28 0.50 -14.16
CA PRO A 9 4.86 -0.34 -13.05
C PRO A 9 3.73 -1.27 -13.50
N VAL A 10 3.75 -2.50 -13.03
CA VAL A 10 2.69 -3.48 -13.28
C VAL A 10 1.78 -3.52 -12.07
N VAL A 11 0.48 -3.39 -12.31
CA VAL A 11 -0.53 -3.46 -11.26
C VAL A 11 -1.29 -4.77 -11.41
N VAL A 12 -1.32 -5.55 -10.35
CA VAL A 12 -2.10 -6.78 -10.27
C VAL A 12 -3.20 -6.59 -9.25
N VAL A 13 -4.43 -6.88 -9.64
CA VAL A 13 -5.59 -6.73 -8.77
C VAL A 13 -6.09 -8.10 -8.35
N ASN A 14 -6.25 -8.31 -7.06
CA ASN A 14 -6.92 -9.46 -6.49
C ASN A 14 -8.17 -8.97 -5.78
N LEU A 15 -9.33 -9.38 -6.25
CA LEU A 15 -10.61 -8.90 -5.73
C LEU A 15 -10.98 -9.49 -4.36
N GLY A 16 -10.28 -10.55 -3.91
CA GLY A 16 -10.55 -11.14 -2.61
C GLY A 16 -11.99 -11.63 -2.47
N ARG A 17 -12.51 -11.55 -1.27
CA ARG A 17 -13.93 -11.83 -1.03
C ARG A 17 -14.76 -10.61 -1.41
N GLU A 18 -15.87 -10.82 -2.08
CA GLU A 18 -16.81 -9.74 -2.38
C GLU A 18 -17.30 -9.11 -1.09
N THR A 19 -17.13 -7.79 -1.00
CA THR A 19 -17.74 -7.02 0.06
C THR A 19 -18.91 -6.26 -0.54
N ASP A 20 -20.12 -6.46 -0.01
CA ASP A 20 -21.32 -5.80 -0.48
C ASP A 20 -21.34 -4.30 -0.17
N SER A 21 -20.40 -3.84 0.65
CA SER A 21 -20.35 -2.47 1.16
C SER A 21 -19.58 -1.48 0.28
N GLY A 22 -19.01 -1.93 -0.83
CA GLY A 22 -18.20 -1.07 -1.69
C GLY A 22 -16.85 -0.70 -1.08
N LEU A 23 -16.16 0.25 -1.71
CA LEU A 23 -14.83 0.69 -1.30
C LEU A 23 -14.93 1.84 -0.29
N GLY A 24 -14.74 1.55 0.97
CA GLY A 24 -14.83 2.56 2.03
C GLY A 24 -13.50 2.87 2.72
N ARG A 25 -12.58 1.91 2.78
CA ARG A 25 -11.32 2.04 3.51
C ARG A 25 -10.18 1.39 2.74
N ILE A 26 -9.11 2.17 2.51
CA ILE A 26 -7.92 1.71 1.81
C ILE A 26 -6.73 1.71 2.77
N LEU A 27 -6.01 0.59 2.82
CA LEU A 27 -4.78 0.45 3.58
C LEU A 27 -3.58 0.49 2.63
N VAL A 28 -2.63 1.37 2.91
CA VAL A 28 -1.41 1.51 2.11
C VAL A 28 -0.20 1.32 3.03
N PRO A 29 0.41 0.13 3.02
CA PRO A 29 1.65 -0.09 3.76
C PRO A 29 2.81 0.64 3.10
N ILE A 30 3.47 1.53 3.84
CA ILE A 30 4.58 2.35 3.37
C ILE A 30 5.84 1.94 4.10
N LYS A 31 6.80 1.41 3.36
CA LYS A 31 8.08 0.96 3.92
C LYS A 31 9.04 2.12 4.16
N ASP A 32 9.09 3.04 3.20
CA ASP A 32 10.03 4.16 3.19
C ASP A 32 9.42 5.35 2.44
N LEU A 33 10.19 6.43 2.32
CA LEU A 33 9.76 7.64 1.61
C LEU A 33 10.31 7.69 0.17
N SER A 34 10.55 6.55 -0.44
CA SER A 34 11.07 6.46 -1.80
C SER A 34 10.04 6.92 -2.84
N ALA A 35 10.51 7.14 -4.07
CA ALA A 35 9.64 7.44 -5.20
C ALA A 35 8.65 6.30 -5.46
N SER A 36 9.08 5.05 -5.28
CA SER A 36 8.20 3.88 -5.45
C SER A 36 7.08 3.84 -4.40
N ALA A 37 7.39 4.20 -3.16
CA ALA A 37 6.37 4.29 -2.11
C ALA A 37 5.38 5.43 -2.42
N ARG A 38 5.87 6.54 -2.96
CA ARG A 38 5.03 7.65 -3.38
C ARG A 38 4.09 7.24 -4.52
N GLU A 39 4.57 6.47 -5.48
CA GLU A 39 3.73 5.92 -6.56
C GLU A 39 2.64 5.00 -6.02
N GLN A 40 2.96 4.19 -5.03
CA GLN A 40 1.99 3.33 -4.34
C GLN A 40 0.89 4.17 -3.70
N PHE A 41 1.24 5.24 -3.04
CA PHE A 41 0.29 6.18 -2.45
C PHE A 41 -0.55 6.89 -3.52
N GLU A 42 0.07 7.32 -4.61
CA GLU A 42 -0.63 7.97 -5.71
C GLU A 42 -1.65 7.06 -6.38
N LEU A 43 -1.38 5.76 -6.44
CA LEU A 43 -2.35 4.78 -6.90
C LEU A 43 -3.59 4.78 -6.01
N ALA A 44 -3.40 4.84 -4.69
CA ALA A 44 -4.52 4.96 -3.76
C ALA A 44 -5.35 6.21 -4.01
N LEU A 45 -4.70 7.35 -4.30
CA LEU A 45 -5.40 8.58 -4.62
C LEU A 45 -6.21 8.47 -5.92
N ARG A 46 -5.70 7.79 -6.92
CA ARG A 46 -6.44 7.53 -8.17
C ARG A 46 -7.68 6.68 -7.93
N VAL A 47 -7.57 5.67 -7.07
CA VAL A 47 -8.71 4.84 -6.70
C VAL A 47 -9.77 5.68 -5.99
N ILE A 48 -9.36 6.53 -5.06
CA ILE A 48 -10.26 7.45 -4.36
C ILE A 48 -10.96 8.38 -5.34
N ASN A 49 -10.22 8.96 -6.27
CA ASN A 49 -10.76 9.91 -7.24
C ASN A 49 -11.73 9.26 -8.24
N SER A 50 -11.62 7.94 -8.45
CA SER A 50 -12.53 7.21 -9.31
C SER A 50 -13.78 6.71 -8.58
N ALA A 51 -13.82 6.80 -7.25
CA ALA A 51 -14.98 6.41 -6.46
C ALA A 51 -16.08 7.47 -6.57
N PRO A 52 -17.38 7.10 -6.40
CA PRO A 52 -18.45 8.06 -6.34
C PRO A 52 -18.25 9.09 -5.22
N GLU A 53 -18.65 10.35 -5.45
CA GLU A 53 -18.45 11.44 -4.48
C GLU A 53 -19.12 11.21 -3.13
N ASP A 54 -20.23 10.49 -3.12
CA ASP A 54 -20.95 10.13 -1.89
C ASP A 54 -20.24 9.05 -1.08
N GLN A 55 -19.30 8.35 -1.71
CA GLN A 55 -18.50 7.33 -1.06
C GLN A 55 -17.29 7.96 -0.38
N ARG A 56 -17.42 8.26 0.89
CA ARG A 56 -16.37 8.92 1.68
C ARG A 56 -15.23 7.94 2.02
N VAL A 57 -14.35 7.74 1.08
CA VAL A 57 -13.25 6.81 1.22
C VAL A 57 -12.23 7.32 2.23
N ARG A 58 -11.84 6.44 3.16
CA ARG A 58 -10.78 6.69 4.13
C ARG A 58 -9.51 6.02 3.68
N ILE A 59 -8.38 6.66 3.92
CA ILE A 59 -7.06 6.10 3.61
C ILE A 59 -6.25 5.98 4.90
N THR A 60 -5.60 4.84 5.06
CA THR A 60 -4.68 4.59 6.18
C THR A 60 -3.30 4.28 5.63
N LEU A 61 -2.32 5.07 6.02
CA LEU A 61 -0.91 4.77 5.76
C LEU A 61 -0.35 4.00 6.95
N LEU A 62 0.17 2.81 6.67
CA LEU A 62 0.78 1.95 7.69
C LEU A 62 2.29 1.94 7.51
N HIS A 63 3.01 2.31 8.55
CA HIS A 63 4.46 2.20 8.58
C HIS A 63 4.88 1.35 9.79
N VAL A 64 5.81 0.44 9.57
CA VAL A 64 6.39 -0.35 10.66
C VAL A 64 7.72 0.27 11.06
N HIS A 65 7.77 0.75 12.28
CA HIS A 65 8.97 1.35 12.86
C HIS A 65 9.90 0.26 13.41
N ASP A 66 11.13 0.27 12.94
CA ASP A 66 12.15 -0.62 13.46
C ASP A 66 12.52 -0.20 14.89
N PRO A 67 12.43 -1.11 15.87
CA PRO A 67 12.73 -0.77 17.26
C PRO A 67 14.18 -0.35 17.53
N ARG A 68 15.09 -0.58 16.57
CA ARG A 68 16.48 -0.11 16.65
C ARG A 68 16.61 1.40 16.48
N PHE A 69 15.61 2.05 15.88
CA PHE A 69 15.59 3.49 15.70
C PHE A 69 14.94 4.21 16.88
N SER A 70 15.31 5.47 17.08
CA SER A 70 14.80 6.26 18.20
C SER A 70 13.34 6.68 18.03
N GLY A 71 12.71 7.11 19.12
CA GLY A 71 11.37 7.69 19.08
C GLY A 71 11.29 8.97 18.23
N GLN A 72 12.41 9.70 18.12
CA GLN A 72 12.48 10.88 17.24
C GLN A 72 12.37 10.51 15.77
N ASP A 73 12.97 9.38 15.36
CA ASP A 73 12.87 8.90 14.00
C ASP A 73 11.43 8.52 13.65
N ARG A 74 10.72 7.92 14.61
CA ARG A 74 9.31 7.61 14.48
C ARG A 74 8.47 8.87 14.27
N HIS A 75 8.69 9.89 15.11
CA HIS A 75 7.97 11.15 15.03
C HIS A 75 8.27 11.86 13.70
N TRP A 76 9.53 11.87 13.28
CA TRP A 76 9.92 12.44 12.00
C TRP A 76 9.20 11.75 10.85
N MET A 77 9.16 10.42 10.84
CA MET A 77 8.46 9.65 9.80
C MET A 77 6.97 9.99 9.77
N GLU A 78 6.34 10.07 10.92
CA GLU A 78 4.94 10.44 11.03
C GLU A 78 4.68 11.83 10.43
N GLN A 79 5.53 12.81 10.73
CA GLN A 79 5.43 14.16 10.19
C GLN A 79 5.59 14.17 8.68
N GLN A 80 6.50 13.37 8.13
CA GLN A 80 6.67 13.26 6.68
C GLN A 80 5.42 12.66 6.02
N LEU A 81 4.84 11.63 6.59
CA LEU A 81 3.63 11.00 6.04
C LEU A 81 2.41 11.92 6.13
N ILE A 82 2.28 12.71 7.18
CA ILE A 82 1.21 13.70 7.32
C ILE A 82 1.24 14.70 6.15
N ARG A 83 2.43 15.07 5.69
CA ARG A 83 2.61 15.99 4.56
C ARG A 83 2.15 15.41 3.23
N TRP A 84 1.98 14.10 3.14
CA TRP A 84 1.49 13.46 1.93
C TRP A 84 -0.02 13.69 1.73
N ARG A 85 -0.74 14.11 2.75
CA ARG A 85 -2.18 14.34 2.64
C ARG A 85 -2.47 15.46 1.63
N PRO A 86 -3.22 15.16 0.55
CA PRO A 86 -3.60 16.19 -0.41
C PRO A 86 -4.72 17.08 0.14
N PRO A 87 -4.87 18.32 -0.40
CA PRO A 87 -5.90 19.24 0.06
C PRO A 87 -7.34 18.72 -0.09
N GLY A 88 -7.57 17.83 -1.06
CA GLY A 88 -8.90 17.26 -1.31
C GLY A 88 -9.33 16.18 -0.32
N ILE A 89 -8.43 15.71 0.54
CA ILE A 89 -8.75 14.70 1.54
C ILE A 89 -8.68 15.35 2.92
N PRO A 90 -9.80 15.45 3.65
CA PRO A 90 -9.78 16.03 4.98
C PRO A 90 -9.05 15.12 5.97
N ALA A 91 -8.53 15.73 7.04
CA ALA A 91 -7.71 15.04 8.03
C ALA A 91 -8.44 13.84 8.68
N GLU A 92 -9.74 13.93 8.85
CA GLU A 92 -10.54 12.85 9.44
C GLU A 92 -10.66 11.60 8.57
N ARG A 93 -10.31 11.71 7.29
CA ARG A 93 -10.28 10.57 6.36
C ARG A 93 -8.87 10.12 6.00
N PHE A 94 -7.86 10.70 6.62
CA PHE A 94 -6.46 10.39 6.38
C PHE A 94 -5.81 9.98 7.70
N HIS A 95 -5.51 8.69 7.83
CA HIS A 95 -4.96 8.13 9.07
C HIS A 95 -3.55 7.62 8.86
N ILE A 96 -2.71 7.83 9.85
CA ILE A 96 -1.35 7.30 9.87
C ILE A 96 -1.23 6.37 11.06
N VAL A 97 -0.85 5.14 10.81
CA VAL A 97 -0.62 4.13 11.84
C VAL A 97 0.85 3.73 11.78
N ILE A 98 1.56 3.97 12.85
CA ILE A 98 2.95 3.53 12.98
C ILE A 98 2.98 2.48 14.07
N VAL A 99 3.33 1.26 13.69
CA VAL A 99 3.44 0.14 14.62
C VAL A 99 4.90 -0.22 14.84
N ARG A 100 5.19 -0.72 16.01
CA ARG A 100 6.50 -1.19 16.40
C ARG A 100 6.56 -2.69 16.19
N GLY A 101 7.62 -3.17 15.59
CA GLY A 101 7.76 -4.60 15.49
C GLY A 101 8.74 -5.07 14.43
N PRO A 102 9.06 -6.37 14.44
CA PRO A 102 10.05 -6.94 13.52
C PRO A 102 9.54 -7.20 12.11
N GLY A 103 8.25 -7.06 11.84
CA GLY A 103 7.71 -7.35 10.52
C GLY A 103 6.42 -6.63 10.22
N ILE A 104 6.21 -6.35 8.93
CA ILE A 104 5.04 -5.62 8.44
C ILE A 104 3.86 -6.55 8.13
N ASP A 105 4.11 -7.82 7.78
CA ASP A 105 3.07 -8.72 7.27
C ASP A 105 1.97 -8.98 8.30
N GLY A 106 2.34 -9.18 9.57
CA GLY A 106 1.37 -9.36 10.64
C GLY A 106 0.51 -8.12 10.87
N ALA A 107 1.12 -6.93 10.79
CA ALA A 107 0.38 -5.68 10.92
C ALA A 107 -0.58 -5.47 9.75
N ILE A 108 -0.14 -5.76 8.53
CA ILE A 108 -0.99 -5.70 7.33
C ILE A 108 -2.18 -6.65 7.48
N HIS A 109 -1.93 -7.90 7.86
CA HIS A 109 -2.98 -8.89 8.02
C HIS A 109 -4.02 -8.47 9.07
N ARG A 110 -3.55 -7.96 10.21
CA ARG A 110 -4.42 -7.51 11.29
C ARG A 110 -5.29 -6.32 10.87
N LEU A 111 -4.67 -5.31 10.25
CA LEU A 111 -5.38 -4.09 9.85
C LEU A 111 -6.28 -4.32 8.63
N SER A 112 -5.93 -5.27 7.75
CA SER A 112 -6.72 -5.54 6.56
C SER A 112 -8.14 -6.01 6.87
N ARG A 113 -8.38 -6.53 8.07
CA ARG A 113 -9.73 -6.92 8.51
C ARG A 113 -10.69 -5.73 8.62
N GLU A 114 -10.14 -4.54 8.82
CA GLU A 114 -10.91 -3.30 8.95
C GLU A 114 -10.88 -2.46 7.67
N HIS A 115 -10.34 -3.00 6.59
CA HIS A 115 -10.19 -2.30 5.32
C HIS A 115 -10.80 -3.10 4.18
N ASP A 116 -11.11 -2.40 3.10
CA ASP A 116 -11.73 -2.99 1.91
C ASP A 116 -10.72 -3.27 0.81
N LEU A 117 -9.61 -2.54 0.83
CA LEU A 117 -8.54 -2.67 -0.17
C LEU A 117 -7.19 -2.43 0.48
N VAL A 118 -6.22 -3.27 0.14
CA VAL A 118 -4.82 -3.09 0.51
C VAL A 118 -4.01 -2.87 -0.76
N ILE A 119 -3.22 -1.81 -0.80
CA ILE A 119 -2.34 -1.52 -1.93
C ILE A 119 -0.91 -1.82 -1.53
N LEU A 120 -0.36 -2.86 -2.11
CA LEU A 120 0.98 -3.37 -1.82
C LEU A 120 1.97 -2.98 -2.91
N ARG A 121 3.25 -2.96 -2.54
CA ARG A 121 4.35 -2.80 -3.47
C ARG A 121 5.25 -4.03 -3.39
N THR A 122 5.71 -4.48 -4.53
CA THR A 122 6.68 -5.56 -4.61
C THR A 122 7.78 -5.22 -5.59
N GLN A 123 8.96 -5.73 -5.36
CA GLN A 123 10.07 -5.61 -6.29
C GLN A 123 10.07 -6.80 -7.23
N ARG A 124 10.32 -6.54 -8.51
CA ARG A 124 10.54 -7.62 -9.46
C ARG A 124 11.91 -8.20 -9.23
N ARG A 125 11.98 -9.51 -9.13
CA ARG A 125 13.25 -10.24 -9.03
C ARG A 125 13.61 -10.86 -10.37
N ARG A 126 14.91 -10.93 -10.63
CA ARG A 126 15.43 -11.73 -11.73
C ARG A 126 16.01 -13.00 -11.14
N VAL A 127 15.58 -14.15 -11.64
CA VAL A 127 16.14 -15.45 -11.32
C VAL A 127 16.66 -16.04 -12.62
N ALA A 128 17.96 -16.34 -12.67
CA ALA A 128 18.65 -16.83 -13.88
C ALA A 128 18.43 -15.91 -15.10
N GLY A 129 18.42 -14.60 -14.88
CA GLY A 129 18.21 -13.60 -15.94
C GLY A 129 16.78 -13.39 -16.37
N LEU A 130 15.83 -14.17 -15.85
CA LEU A 130 14.41 -14.04 -16.19
C LEU A 130 13.68 -13.21 -15.12
N PRO A 131 12.83 -12.25 -15.54
CA PRO A 131 12.03 -11.47 -14.60
C PRO A 131 10.92 -12.35 -14.02
N ILE A 132 10.84 -12.38 -12.69
CA ILE A 132 9.75 -13.04 -11.98
C ILE A 132 8.88 -11.95 -11.35
N PRO A 133 7.58 -11.90 -11.66
CA PRO A 133 6.68 -10.93 -11.04
C PRO A 133 6.43 -11.29 -9.57
N GLY A 134 6.72 -10.34 -8.70
CA GLY A 134 6.45 -10.47 -7.29
C GLY A 134 7.48 -11.28 -6.52
N SER A 135 7.25 -11.43 -5.23
CA SER A 135 7.99 -12.32 -4.35
C SER A 135 7.03 -13.37 -3.80
N ASP A 136 7.55 -14.54 -3.43
CA ASP A 136 6.75 -15.58 -2.75
C ASP A 136 6.10 -15.04 -1.49
N ARG A 137 6.80 -14.16 -0.78
CA ARG A 137 6.29 -13.50 0.41
C ARG A 137 5.05 -12.67 0.11
N THR A 138 5.09 -11.84 -0.94
CA THR A 138 3.95 -11.02 -1.34
C THR A 138 2.77 -11.88 -1.78
N SER A 139 3.01 -12.91 -2.58
CA SER A 139 1.98 -13.84 -3.02
C SER A 139 1.31 -14.56 -1.85
N LYS A 140 2.11 -14.98 -0.87
CA LYS A 140 1.61 -15.63 0.33
C LYS A 140 0.75 -14.67 1.17
N LEU A 141 1.21 -13.43 1.32
CA LEU A 141 0.48 -12.41 2.05
C LEU A 141 -0.88 -12.14 1.39
N ILE A 142 -0.92 -11.97 0.07
CA ILE A 142 -2.14 -11.70 -0.68
C ILE A 142 -3.18 -12.81 -0.47
N ARG A 143 -2.75 -14.07 -0.49
CA ARG A 143 -3.66 -15.20 -0.27
C ARG A 143 -4.30 -15.20 1.12
N GLN A 144 -3.62 -14.63 2.10
CA GLN A 144 -4.08 -14.59 3.48
C GLN A 144 -4.93 -13.37 3.81
N LEU A 145 -4.97 -12.37 2.91
CA LEU A 145 -5.73 -11.14 3.17
C LEU A 145 -7.23 -11.39 3.06
N PRO A 146 -8.01 -10.91 4.04
CA PRO A 146 -9.47 -11.04 4.00
C PRO A 146 -10.17 -10.05 3.05
N CYS A 147 -9.45 -9.08 2.52
CA CYS A 147 -10.00 -8.04 1.63
C CYS A 147 -9.32 -8.06 0.27
N ALA A 148 -9.82 -7.23 -0.64
CA ALA A 148 -9.22 -7.04 -1.95
C ALA A 148 -7.81 -6.44 -1.84
N SER A 149 -6.97 -6.70 -2.82
CA SER A 149 -5.62 -6.15 -2.88
C SER A 149 -5.24 -5.73 -4.28
N MET A 150 -4.42 -4.69 -4.36
CA MET A 150 -3.73 -4.28 -5.57
C MET A 150 -2.23 -4.34 -5.30
N VAL A 151 -1.48 -4.82 -6.26
CA VAL A 151 -0.02 -4.92 -6.16
C VAL A 151 0.61 -4.11 -7.26
N ILE A 152 1.42 -3.14 -6.89
CA ILE A 152 2.23 -2.38 -7.83
C ILE A 152 3.65 -2.96 -7.80
N SER A 153 4.16 -3.34 -8.96
CA SER A 153 5.51 -3.88 -9.10
C SER A 153 6.46 -2.78 -9.56
N ASP A 154 7.62 -2.70 -8.93
CA ASP A 154 8.64 -1.77 -9.37
C ASP A 154 9.09 -2.12 -10.80
N PRO A 155 9.40 -1.13 -11.64
CA PRO A 155 9.91 -1.42 -12.97
C PRO A 155 11.25 -2.15 -12.90
N LEU A 156 11.48 -3.01 -13.88
CA LEU A 156 12.78 -3.66 -14.04
C LEU A 156 13.80 -2.62 -14.49
N VAL A 157 14.87 -2.50 -13.75
CA VAL A 157 15.99 -1.61 -14.08
C VAL A 157 17.08 -2.42 -14.76
#